data_2ae095cb9d94d8aff166812f1f09e5f6
#
_entry.id   2ae095cb9d94d8aff166812f1f09e5f6
#
_cell.length_a   1.000
_cell.length_b   1.000
_cell.length_c   1.000
_cell.angle_alpha   90.00
_cell.angle_beta   90.00
_cell.angle_gamma   90.00
#
_symmetry.space_group_name_H-M   'P 1'
#
loop_
_entity.id
_entity.type
_entity.pdbx_description
1 polymer ?
#
loop_
_entity_poly.entity_id
_entity_poly.type
_entity_poly.pdbx_seq_one_letter_code
_entity_poly.pdbx_strand_id
1 'polypeptide(L)'
;MEVNEIKKSLLKEEWIDNIKYMSSRPRYNHVELQGELYLQLKNYFKKSCNVSIEAALFLTKEDPCIIKADKNSIDNLIKSKNAEVAPDVAVYCDKNQIFYRGYIGIPQLIIEVLSPSNSDDDLIVKKDLYEEYGVAEYWIVSPMSKKIWIYSLVDNKYELKHSCTLNDKFKSIRFEDLEIDLSEVELIEEE
;
A
#
# COMPACT_ATOMS: atom_id res chain seq x y z
N MET A 1 -12.48 -27.43 -13.84
CA MET A 1 -11.49 -26.34 -13.61
C MET A 1 -10.14 -26.98 -13.47
N GLU A 2 -9.22 -26.66 -14.37
CA GLU A 2 -7.89 -27.26 -14.36
C GLU A 2 -7.06 -26.71 -13.20
N VAL A 3 -6.16 -27.53 -12.64
CA VAL A 3 -5.27 -27.17 -11.51
C VAL A 3 -4.47 -25.89 -11.79
N ASN A 4 -4.20 -25.58 -13.06
CA ASN A 4 -3.53 -24.35 -13.49
C ASN A 4 -4.39 -23.08 -13.33
N GLU A 5 -5.70 -23.16 -13.48
CA GLU A 5 -6.60 -22.03 -13.26
C GLU A 5 -6.74 -21.72 -11.76
N ILE A 6 -6.77 -22.78 -10.93
CA ILE A 6 -6.82 -22.62 -9.46
C ILE A 6 -5.51 -21.99 -8.95
N LYS A 7 -4.33 -22.39 -9.48
CA LYS A 7 -3.06 -21.75 -9.12
C LYS A 7 -3.01 -20.27 -9.51
N LYS A 8 -3.60 -19.91 -10.64
CA LYS A 8 -3.63 -18.53 -11.13
C LYS A 8 -4.53 -17.63 -10.30
N SER A 9 -5.61 -18.17 -9.69
CA SER A 9 -6.54 -17.43 -8.84
C SER A 9 -6.02 -17.15 -7.43
N LEU A 10 -4.85 -17.68 -7.06
CA LEU A 10 -4.25 -17.55 -5.73
C LEU A 10 -3.11 -16.53 -5.66
N LEU A 11 -2.78 -15.89 -6.78
CA LEU A 11 -1.71 -14.87 -6.84
C LEU A 11 -2.35 -13.48 -6.83
N LYS A 12 -1.74 -12.57 -6.07
CA LYS A 12 -2.06 -11.15 -6.11
C LYS A 12 -1.58 -10.59 -7.46
N GLU A 13 -2.46 -9.96 -8.19
CA GLU A 13 -2.18 -9.37 -9.49
C GLU A 13 -2.26 -7.84 -9.37
N GLU A 14 -1.22 -7.16 -9.81
CA GLU A 14 -1.16 -5.69 -9.90
C GLU A 14 -0.81 -5.30 -11.34
N TRP A 15 -1.25 -4.13 -11.76
CA TRP A 15 -1.01 -3.63 -13.10
C TRP A 15 -0.45 -2.20 -13.04
N ILE A 16 0.73 -2.02 -13.60
CA ILE A 16 1.43 -0.74 -13.69
C ILE A 16 1.89 -0.60 -15.14
N ASP A 17 1.51 0.48 -15.80
CA ASP A 17 1.82 0.78 -17.20
C ASP A 17 1.55 -0.41 -18.16
N ASN A 18 0.40 -1.07 -17.98
CA ASN A 18 0.02 -2.29 -18.71
C ASN A 18 0.93 -3.51 -18.48
N ILE A 19 1.85 -3.46 -17.54
CA ILE A 19 2.67 -4.59 -17.12
C ILE A 19 2.01 -5.26 -15.94
N LYS A 20 1.91 -6.58 -15.98
CA LYS A 20 1.33 -7.39 -14.92
C LYS A 20 2.42 -7.83 -13.95
N TYR A 21 2.26 -7.44 -12.70
CA TYR A 21 3.08 -7.91 -11.58
C TYR A 21 2.30 -8.98 -10.82
N MET A 22 3.01 -10.01 -10.36
CA MET A 22 2.42 -11.12 -9.63
C MET A 22 3.25 -11.37 -8.38
N SER A 23 2.65 -11.26 -7.21
CA SER A 23 3.31 -11.56 -5.95
C SER A 23 2.93 -12.95 -5.42
N SER A 24 3.87 -13.60 -4.75
CA SER A 24 3.64 -14.83 -4.02
C SER A 24 2.80 -14.57 -2.77
N ARG A 25 2.33 -15.66 -2.13
CA ARG A 25 1.64 -15.54 -0.84
C ARG A 25 2.57 -14.90 0.20
N PRO A 26 2.04 -13.98 1.02
CA PRO A 26 2.82 -13.36 2.09
C PRO A 26 3.26 -14.43 3.10
N ARG A 27 4.48 -14.25 3.66
CA ARG A 27 4.99 -15.08 4.75
C ARG A 27 4.43 -14.62 6.10
N TYR A 28 4.56 -15.45 7.13
CA TYR A 28 4.05 -15.19 8.48
C TYR A 28 4.46 -13.81 9.00
N ASN A 29 5.75 -13.48 9.01
CA ASN A 29 6.26 -12.19 9.51
C ASN A 29 5.68 -10.97 8.76
N HIS A 30 5.43 -11.11 7.46
CA HIS A 30 4.77 -10.07 6.66
C HIS A 30 3.33 -9.85 7.17
N VAL A 31 2.58 -10.93 7.36
CA VAL A 31 1.18 -10.85 7.81
C VAL A 31 1.06 -10.26 9.22
N GLU A 32 1.97 -10.63 10.13
CA GLU A 32 2.00 -10.09 11.49
C GLU A 32 2.25 -8.57 11.49
N LEU A 33 3.28 -8.11 10.76
CA LEU A 33 3.58 -6.68 10.65
C LEU A 33 2.46 -5.90 9.96
N GLN A 34 1.91 -6.44 8.88
CA GLN A 34 0.78 -5.85 8.16
C GLN A 34 -0.45 -5.72 9.08
N GLY A 35 -0.75 -6.77 9.84
CA GLY A 35 -1.87 -6.81 10.78
C GLY A 35 -1.72 -5.79 11.90
N GLU A 36 -0.54 -5.69 12.51
CA GLU A 36 -0.26 -4.75 13.60
C GLU A 36 -0.29 -3.30 13.11
N LEU A 37 0.33 -3.00 11.97
CA LEU A 37 0.25 -1.69 11.32
C LEU A 37 -1.20 -1.28 11.05
N TYR A 38 -1.99 -2.20 10.48
CA TYR A 38 -3.41 -1.95 10.24
C TYR A 38 -4.16 -1.65 11.54
N LEU A 39 -3.94 -2.43 12.59
CA LEU A 39 -4.61 -2.28 13.87
C LEU A 39 -4.32 -0.91 14.51
N GLN A 40 -3.05 -0.51 14.56
CA GLN A 40 -2.65 0.76 15.14
C GLN A 40 -3.19 1.94 14.33
N LEU A 41 -3.10 1.89 13.01
CA LEU A 41 -3.69 2.91 12.13
C LEU A 41 -5.21 2.99 12.27
N LYS A 42 -5.89 1.85 12.34
CA LYS A 42 -7.34 1.78 12.55
C LYS A 42 -7.77 2.40 13.86
N ASN A 43 -7.01 2.15 14.93
CA ASN A 43 -7.24 2.72 16.26
C ASN A 43 -7.01 4.23 16.28
N TYR A 44 -5.99 4.71 15.59
CA TYR A 44 -5.70 6.14 15.47
C TYR A 44 -6.79 6.87 14.66
N PHE A 45 -7.06 6.41 13.45
CA PHE A 45 -8.00 7.11 12.55
C PHE A 45 -9.46 6.94 12.94
N LYS A 46 -9.82 5.83 13.58
CA LYS A 46 -11.22 5.53 13.98
C LYS A 46 -12.19 5.70 12.79
N LYS A 47 -12.86 6.85 12.73
CA LYS A 47 -13.83 7.20 11.67
C LYS A 47 -13.38 8.36 10.79
N SER A 48 -12.23 8.98 11.04
CA SER A 48 -11.74 10.11 10.25
C SER A 48 -11.27 9.67 8.86
N CYS A 49 -10.47 8.61 8.80
CA CYS A 49 -10.03 8.00 7.55
C CYS A 49 -10.35 6.49 7.55
N ASN A 50 -10.38 5.88 6.37
CA ASN A 50 -10.43 4.43 6.25
C ASN A 50 -9.01 3.88 6.11
N VAL A 51 -8.77 2.74 6.73
CA VAL A 51 -7.56 1.96 6.56
C VAL A 51 -7.94 0.64 5.93
N SER A 52 -7.23 0.17 4.94
CA SER A 52 -7.45 -1.12 4.30
C SER A 52 -6.17 -1.93 4.19
N ILE A 53 -6.34 -3.23 4.07
CA ILE A 53 -5.32 -4.22 3.74
C ILE A 53 -5.63 -4.73 2.33
N GLU A 54 -4.65 -4.72 1.44
CA GLU A 54 -4.70 -5.34 0.09
C GLU A 54 -5.97 -5.01 -0.72
N ALA A 55 -6.59 -3.86 -0.45
CA ALA A 55 -7.73 -3.41 -1.24
C ALA A 55 -7.25 -2.88 -2.59
N ALA A 56 -8.01 -3.18 -3.66
CA ALA A 56 -7.69 -2.64 -4.97
C ALA A 56 -7.72 -1.11 -4.95
N LEU A 57 -6.64 -0.51 -5.42
CA LEU A 57 -6.43 0.91 -5.54
C LEU A 57 -6.23 1.26 -7.02
N PHE A 58 -7.09 2.11 -7.54
CA PHE A 58 -7.00 2.67 -8.87
C PHE A 58 -6.47 4.10 -8.75
N LEU A 59 -5.15 4.27 -8.91
CA LEU A 59 -4.51 5.58 -8.84
C LEU A 59 -4.93 6.44 -10.04
N THR A 60 -5.32 7.67 -9.77
CA THR A 60 -5.68 8.64 -10.79
C THR A 60 -5.48 10.07 -10.27
N LYS A 61 -5.08 10.98 -11.17
CA LYS A 61 -5.01 12.43 -10.95
C LYS A 61 -6.31 13.13 -11.39
N GLU A 62 -7.19 12.40 -12.06
CA GLU A 62 -8.52 12.91 -12.43
C GLU A 62 -9.42 13.02 -11.20
N ASP A 63 -10.39 13.92 -11.24
CA ASP A 63 -11.36 14.05 -10.14
C ASP A 63 -12.16 12.75 -9.98
N PRO A 64 -12.02 12.05 -8.86
CA PRO A 64 -12.73 10.79 -8.63
C PRO A 64 -14.26 10.94 -8.64
N CYS A 65 -14.80 12.12 -8.34
CA CYS A 65 -16.23 12.38 -8.40
C CYS A 65 -16.74 12.33 -9.85
N ILE A 66 -15.95 12.85 -10.80
CA ILE A 66 -16.26 12.80 -12.23
C ILE A 66 -16.23 11.35 -12.72
N ILE A 67 -15.18 10.60 -12.36
CA ILE A 67 -15.04 9.19 -12.74
C ILE A 67 -16.20 8.36 -12.20
N LYS A 68 -16.58 8.53 -10.94
CA LYS A 68 -17.66 7.77 -10.30
C LYS A 68 -19.06 8.15 -10.79
N ALA A 69 -19.25 9.35 -11.33
CA ALA A 69 -20.51 9.79 -11.89
C ALA A 69 -20.88 9.06 -13.20
N ASP A 70 -19.88 8.54 -13.90
CA ASP A 70 -20.06 7.80 -15.14
C ASP A 70 -19.50 6.38 -15.06
N LYS A 71 -20.37 5.39 -15.21
CA LYS A 71 -19.99 3.97 -15.18
C LYS A 71 -18.96 3.63 -16.27
N ASN A 72 -19.04 4.26 -17.44
CA ASN A 72 -18.10 3.99 -18.52
C ASN A 72 -16.70 4.50 -18.16
N SER A 73 -16.59 5.62 -17.45
CA SER A 73 -15.32 6.15 -16.97
C SER A 73 -14.67 5.23 -15.95
N ILE A 74 -15.44 4.64 -15.02
CA ILE A 74 -14.93 3.60 -14.12
C ILE A 74 -14.44 2.37 -14.90
N ASP A 75 -15.23 1.87 -15.83
CA ASP A 75 -14.85 0.70 -16.62
C ASP A 75 -13.61 0.97 -17.49
N ASN A 76 -13.47 2.18 -18.02
CA ASN A 76 -12.29 2.59 -18.79
C ASN A 76 -11.04 2.69 -17.90
N LEU A 77 -11.15 3.29 -16.70
CA LEU A 77 -10.06 3.34 -15.74
C LEU A 77 -9.56 1.94 -15.38
N ILE A 78 -10.48 1.04 -15.05
CA ILE A 78 -10.16 -0.35 -14.71
C ILE A 78 -9.52 -1.10 -15.90
N LYS A 79 -10.01 -0.87 -17.12
CA LYS A 79 -9.48 -1.51 -18.33
C LYS A 79 -8.14 -0.94 -18.77
N SER A 80 -7.81 0.28 -18.40
CA SER A 80 -6.54 0.93 -18.78
C SER A 80 -5.32 0.20 -18.23
N LYS A 81 -5.45 -0.47 -17.07
CA LYS A 81 -4.35 -1.20 -16.41
C LYS A 81 -3.10 -0.34 -16.15
N ASN A 82 -3.27 0.98 -16.05
CA ASN A 82 -2.14 1.89 -15.89
C ASN A 82 -1.61 1.90 -14.47
N ALA A 83 -2.51 1.88 -13.47
CA ALA A 83 -2.15 1.95 -12.06
C ALA A 83 -3.23 1.28 -11.19
N GLU A 84 -3.39 -0.03 -11.34
CA GLU A 84 -4.21 -0.88 -10.47
C GLU A 84 -3.28 -1.66 -9.55
N VAL A 85 -3.19 -1.23 -8.30
CA VAL A 85 -2.32 -1.82 -7.29
C VAL A 85 -3.13 -2.24 -6.06
N ALA A 86 -2.53 -3.05 -5.21
CA ALA A 86 -3.12 -3.48 -3.95
C ALA A 86 -2.07 -3.36 -2.83
N PRO A 87 -1.85 -2.14 -2.29
CA PRO A 87 -0.88 -1.91 -1.24
C PRO A 87 -1.14 -2.77 -0.01
N ASP A 88 -0.08 -3.18 0.69
CA ASP A 88 -0.23 -4.00 1.90
C ASP A 88 -1.08 -3.28 2.94
N VAL A 89 -0.83 -1.97 3.18
CA VAL A 89 -1.72 -1.13 3.98
C VAL A 89 -1.86 0.24 3.33
N ALA A 90 -3.08 0.77 3.28
CA ALA A 90 -3.33 2.12 2.77
C ALA A 90 -4.35 2.90 3.59
N VAL A 91 -4.16 4.24 3.66
CA VAL A 91 -5.02 5.16 4.39
C VAL A 91 -5.74 6.10 3.43
N TYR A 92 -7.07 6.08 3.46
CA TYR A 92 -7.96 6.84 2.60
C TYR A 92 -8.82 7.79 3.44
N CYS A 93 -8.63 9.10 3.29
CA CYS A 93 -9.38 10.07 4.08
C CYS A 93 -10.62 10.61 3.34
N ASP A 94 -10.69 10.51 2.02
CA ASP A 94 -11.91 10.80 1.28
C ASP A 94 -12.75 9.54 1.06
N LYS A 95 -13.80 9.40 1.88
CA LYS A 95 -14.72 8.25 1.80
C LYS A 95 -15.56 8.23 0.54
N ASN A 96 -15.72 9.35 -0.13
CA ASN A 96 -16.48 9.42 -1.38
C ASN A 96 -15.75 8.71 -2.52
N GLN A 97 -14.45 8.46 -2.38
CA GLN A 97 -13.63 7.75 -3.37
C GLN A 97 -13.70 6.22 -3.22
N ILE A 98 -14.30 5.71 -2.15
CA ILE A 98 -14.51 4.27 -1.94
C ILE A 98 -15.70 3.79 -2.77
N PHE A 99 -15.54 2.64 -3.42
CA PHE A 99 -16.62 1.96 -4.15
C PHE A 99 -16.49 0.44 -3.96
N TYR A 100 -17.45 -0.34 -4.53
CA TYR A 100 -17.52 -1.77 -4.28
C TYR A 100 -16.24 -2.55 -4.62
N ARG A 101 -15.50 -2.14 -5.67
CA ARG A 101 -14.28 -2.84 -6.13
C ARG A 101 -13.00 -2.34 -5.47
N GLY A 102 -13.01 -1.25 -4.74
CA GLY A 102 -11.82 -0.69 -4.10
C GLY A 102 -11.90 0.82 -3.89
N TYR A 103 -10.80 1.49 -4.14
CA TYR A 103 -10.64 2.94 -4.01
C TYR A 103 -10.16 3.56 -5.32
N ILE A 104 -10.71 4.72 -5.69
CA ILE A 104 -10.29 5.51 -6.86
C ILE A 104 -9.70 6.81 -6.35
N GLY A 105 -8.45 7.11 -6.68
CA GLY A 105 -7.78 8.36 -6.31
C GLY A 105 -6.43 8.16 -5.65
N ILE A 106 -6.03 9.14 -4.83
CA ILE A 106 -4.70 9.16 -4.21
C ILE A 106 -4.84 8.98 -2.70
N PRO A 107 -4.32 7.88 -2.11
CA PRO A 107 -4.32 7.70 -0.66
C PRO A 107 -3.38 8.68 0.03
N GLN A 108 -3.59 8.88 1.33
CA GLN A 108 -2.77 9.80 2.13
C GLN A 108 -1.46 9.15 2.60
N LEU A 109 -1.49 7.84 2.81
CA LEU A 109 -0.37 7.02 3.25
C LEU A 109 -0.50 5.65 2.59
N ILE A 110 0.62 5.13 2.11
CA ILE A 110 0.79 3.74 1.68
C ILE A 110 1.93 3.12 2.47
N ILE A 111 1.77 1.86 2.86
CA ILE A 111 2.80 1.05 3.51
C ILE A 111 2.94 -0.25 2.72
N GLU A 112 4.17 -0.59 2.35
CA GLU A 112 4.55 -1.88 1.78
C GLU A 112 5.44 -2.62 2.76
N VAL A 113 5.07 -3.85 3.06
CA VAL A 113 5.85 -4.77 3.91
C VAL A 113 6.62 -5.71 2.99
N LEU A 114 7.94 -5.69 3.05
CA LEU A 114 8.78 -6.49 2.17
C LEU A 114 8.61 -7.98 2.43
N SER A 115 8.60 -8.75 1.35
CA SER A 115 8.76 -10.19 1.40
C SER A 115 10.02 -10.59 0.61
N PRO A 116 10.65 -11.73 0.91
CA PRO A 116 11.82 -12.19 0.17
C PRO A 116 11.58 -12.43 -1.33
N SER A 117 10.32 -12.52 -1.73
CA SER A 117 9.90 -12.69 -3.13
C SER A 117 9.68 -11.38 -3.88
N ASN A 118 9.65 -10.24 -3.18
CA ASN A 118 9.59 -8.94 -3.85
C ASN A 118 10.99 -8.65 -4.38
N SER A 119 11.12 -8.49 -5.69
CA SER A 119 12.38 -8.03 -6.27
C SER A 119 12.62 -6.58 -5.89
N ASP A 120 13.89 -6.18 -5.79
CA ASP A 120 14.25 -4.77 -5.60
C ASP A 120 13.63 -3.89 -6.69
N ASP A 121 13.47 -4.45 -7.91
CA ASP A 121 12.84 -3.79 -9.04
C ASP A 121 11.34 -3.47 -8.79
N ASP A 122 10.59 -4.39 -8.17
CA ASP A 122 9.16 -4.18 -7.84
C ASP A 122 8.99 -3.02 -6.85
N LEU A 123 9.88 -2.93 -5.86
CA LEU A 123 9.89 -1.84 -4.90
C LEU A 123 10.20 -0.49 -5.53
N ILE A 124 11.17 -0.44 -6.46
CA ILE A 124 11.53 0.79 -7.16
C ILE A 124 10.33 1.23 -8.02
N VAL A 125 9.74 0.31 -8.78
CA VAL A 125 8.58 0.60 -9.63
C VAL A 125 7.40 1.12 -8.82
N LYS A 126 7.07 0.51 -7.68
CA LYS A 126 5.99 0.98 -6.81
C LYS A 126 6.28 2.34 -6.18
N LYS A 127 7.52 2.54 -5.72
CA LYS A 127 7.94 3.84 -5.15
C LYS A 127 7.81 4.95 -6.19
N ASP A 128 8.29 4.73 -7.40
CA ASP A 128 8.21 5.71 -8.50
C ASP A 128 6.76 5.98 -8.89
N LEU A 129 5.92 4.94 -8.95
CA LEU A 129 4.49 5.05 -9.20
C LEU A 129 3.80 5.93 -8.13
N TYR A 130 4.01 5.64 -6.85
CA TYR A 130 3.39 6.39 -5.76
C TYR A 130 3.87 7.84 -5.71
N GLU A 131 5.15 8.08 -6.01
CA GLU A 131 5.71 9.41 -6.16
C GLU A 131 5.04 10.17 -7.31
N GLU A 132 4.94 9.54 -8.48
CA GLU A 132 4.34 10.14 -9.67
C GLU A 132 2.89 10.56 -9.44
N TYR A 133 2.10 9.70 -8.77
CA TYR A 133 0.70 10.00 -8.46
C TYR A 133 0.53 10.97 -7.30
N GLY A 134 1.57 11.24 -6.53
CA GLY A 134 1.52 12.23 -5.46
C GLY A 134 1.02 11.70 -4.13
N VAL A 135 1.27 10.42 -3.81
CA VAL A 135 1.00 9.86 -2.49
C VAL A 135 1.86 10.59 -1.47
N ALA A 136 1.23 11.21 -0.47
CA ALA A 136 1.92 12.16 0.40
C ALA A 136 2.96 11.53 1.32
N GLU A 137 2.72 10.31 1.79
CA GLU A 137 3.64 9.58 2.66
C GLU A 137 3.70 8.09 2.26
N TYR A 138 4.91 7.53 2.23
CA TYR A 138 5.16 6.16 1.84
C TYR A 138 6.14 5.48 2.81
N TRP A 139 5.74 4.34 3.36
CA TRP A 139 6.58 3.56 4.26
C TRP A 139 6.96 2.23 3.65
N ILE A 140 8.21 1.84 3.85
CA ILE A 140 8.72 0.52 3.55
C ILE A 140 9.10 -0.15 4.86
N VAL A 141 8.56 -1.34 5.12
CA VAL A 141 8.82 -2.11 6.33
C VAL A 141 9.46 -3.43 5.94
N SER A 142 10.65 -3.72 6.44
CA SER A 142 11.39 -4.94 6.14
C SER A 142 11.45 -5.87 7.36
N PRO A 143 10.75 -7.01 7.35
CA PRO A 143 10.88 -8.03 8.39
C PRO A 143 12.31 -8.60 8.47
N MET A 144 12.96 -8.79 7.30
CA MET A 144 14.29 -9.40 7.22
C MET A 144 15.38 -8.53 7.82
N SER A 145 15.43 -7.25 7.44
CA SER A 145 16.43 -6.31 7.98
C SER A 145 16.00 -5.66 9.30
N LYS A 146 14.76 -5.90 9.74
CA LYS A 146 14.12 -5.29 10.92
C LYS A 146 14.18 -3.76 10.85
N LYS A 147 14.01 -3.19 9.63
CA LYS A 147 14.10 -1.75 9.37
C LYS A 147 12.82 -1.19 8.77
N ILE A 148 12.64 0.10 9.01
CA ILE A 148 11.56 0.92 8.47
C ILE A 148 12.17 2.13 7.79
N TRP A 149 11.64 2.49 6.63
CA TRP A 149 11.97 3.73 5.92
C TRP A 149 10.69 4.52 5.69
N ILE A 150 10.71 5.80 6.05
CA ILE A 150 9.58 6.72 5.92
C ILE A 150 9.96 7.80 4.91
N TYR A 151 9.24 7.80 3.80
CA TYR A 151 9.37 8.80 2.75
C TYR A 151 8.20 9.77 2.82
N SER A 152 8.47 11.05 2.62
CA SER A 152 7.47 12.09 2.45
C SER A 152 7.66 12.78 1.11
N LEU A 153 6.54 13.12 0.47
CA LEU A 153 6.56 13.82 -0.80
C LEU A 153 6.86 15.31 -0.56
N VAL A 154 7.97 15.79 -1.12
CA VAL A 154 8.40 17.19 -1.08
C VAL A 154 8.70 17.61 -2.52
N ASP A 155 8.09 18.68 -2.98
CA ASP A 155 8.27 19.20 -4.35
C ASP A 155 8.12 18.10 -5.44
N ASN A 156 7.11 17.23 -5.27
CA ASN A 156 6.80 16.07 -6.12
C ASN A 156 7.91 15.00 -6.18
N LYS A 157 8.78 14.94 -5.17
CA LYS A 157 9.80 13.90 -5.01
C LYS A 157 9.79 13.31 -3.61
N TYR A 158 10.01 11.99 -3.52
CA TYR A 158 10.16 11.34 -2.23
C TYR A 158 11.51 11.62 -1.61
N GLU A 159 11.49 12.24 -0.45
CA GLU A 159 12.63 12.37 0.44
C GLU A 159 12.53 11.38 1.59
N LEU A 160 13.61 10.66 1.87
CA LEU A 160 13.71 9.85 3.08
C LEU A 160 13.78 10.77 4.29
N LYS A 161 12.71 10.81 5.09
CA LYS A 161 12.64 11.67 6.29
C LYS A 161 13.09 10.96 7.55
N HIS A 162 12.86 9.65 7.63
CA HIS A 162 13.23 8.87 8.81
C HIS A 162 13.56 7.43 8.44
N SER A 163 14.51 6.84 9.18
CA SER A 163 14.80 5.41 9.13
C SER A 163 15.08 4.92 10.55
N CYS A 164 14.41 3.85 10.95
CA CYS A 164 14.51 3.27 12.28
C CYS A 164 14.43 1.74 12.22
N THR A 165 14.52 1.09 13.37
CA THR A 165 14.31 -0.35 13.51
C THR A 165 12.88 -0.65 13.96
N LEU A 166 12.46 -1.93 13.87
CA LEU A 166 11.15 -2.37 14.37
C LEU A 166 11.02 -2.23 15.90
N ASN A 167 12.13 -2.11 16.61
CA ASN A 167 12.15 -1.92 18.09
C ASN A 167 11.97 -0.44 18.50
N ASP A 168 12.03 0.47 17.54
CA ASP A 168 11.90 1.90 17.79
C ASP A 168 10.45 2.34 17.61
N LYS A 169 9.96 3.25 18.46
CA LYS A 169 8.73 3.99 18.17
C LYS A 169 9.01 5.05 17.13
N PHE A 170 8.11 5.18 16.18
CA PHE A 170 8.25 6.17 15.11
C PHE A 170 6.96 6.91 14.82
N LYS A 171 7.06 8.08 14.21
CA LYS A 171 5.94 8.95 13.91
C LYS A 171 5.76 9.15 12.42
N SER A 172 4.50 9.31 12.03
CA SER A 172 4.16 9.83 10.71
C SER A 172 4.67 11.26 10.56
N ILE A 173 5.08 11.62 9.36
CA ILE A 173 5.42 13.01 9.01
C ILE A 173 4.15 13.81 8.72
N ARG A 174 3.16 13.16 8.10
CA ARG A 174 1.91 13.80 7.70
C ARG A 174 0.89 13.91 8.84
N PHE A 175 0.84 12.90 9.71
CA PHE A 175 -0.14 12.82 10.81
C PHE A 175 0.60 13.00 12.14
N GLU A 176 0.64 14.23 12.62
CA GLU A 176 1.53 14.71 13.69
C GLU A 176 1.48 13.86 14.98
N ASP A 177 0.28 13.39 15.35
CA ASP A 177 0.08 12.59 16.57
C ASP A 177 0.07 11.07 16.32
N LEU A 178 0.30 10.63 15.08
CA LEU A 178 0.36 9.22 14.76
C LEU A 178 1.74 8.66 15.12
N GLU A 179 1.79 7.91 16.21
CA GLU A 179 2.95 7.14 16.64
C GLU A 179 2.66 5.65 16.49
N ILE A 180 3.61 4.90 15.95
CA ILE A 180 3.57 3.46 15.75
C ILE A 180 4.63 2.80 16.60
N ASP A 181 4.28 1.67 17.21
CA ASP A 181 5.15 0.81 18.00
C ASP A 181 5.01 -0.63 17.52
N LEU A 182 6.06 -1.18 16.93
CA LEU A 182 6.10 -2.57 16.44
C LEU A 182 7.00 -3.47 17.32
N SER A 183 7.49 -2.97 18.46
CA SER A 183 8.45 -3.66 19.32
C SER A 183 7.92 -4.97 19.92
N GLU A 184 6.59 -5.08 20.07
CA GLU A 184 5.92 -6.28 20.62
C GLU A 184 5.57 -7.33 19.54
N VAL A 185 5.87 -7.05 18.25
CA VAL A 185 5.58 -8.01 17.19
C VAL A 185 6.62 -9.12 17.20
N GLU A 186 6.18 -10.33 17.51
CA GLU A 186 7.04 -11.50 17.50
C GLU A 186 7.31 -11.98 16.07
N LEU A 187 8.53 -11.79 15.58
CA LEU A 187 8.97 -12.28 14.28
C LEU A 187 9.69 -13.62 14.42
N ILE A 188 9.34 -14.55 13.55
CA ILE A 188 9.99 -15.85 13.47
C ILE A 188 11.30 -15.69 12.66
N GLU A 189 12.41 -16.19 13.21
CA GLU A 189 13.69 -16.22 12.49
C GLU A 189 13.62 -17.23 11.33
N GLU A 190 14.25 -16.90 10.20
CA GLU A 190 14.37 -17.86 9.08
C GLU A 190 15.36 -18.97 9.49
N GLU A 191 14.93 -20.24 9.36
CA GLU A 191 15.76 -21.43 9.59
C GLU A 191 16.80 -21.60 8.46
#